data_204a0e2a22f9a4eb2e876ae4c0885f90
#
_entry.id   204a0e2a22f9a4eb2e876ae4c0885f90
#
_cell.length_a   1.000
_cell.length_b   1.000
_cell.length_c   1.000
_cell.angle_alpha   90.00
_cell.angle_beta   90.00
_cell.angle_gamma   90.00
#
_symmetry.space_group_name_H-M   'P 1'
#
loop_
_entity.id
_entity.type
_entity.pdbx_description
1 polymer ?
#
loop_
_entity_poly.entity_id
_entity_poly.type
_entity_poly.pdbx_seq_one_letter_code
_entity_poly.pdbx_strand_id
1 'polypeptide(L)'
;MRAVAELNPDARPDAATVIFVRAPNACDEGSPFVVIDEAGEFVGESAPGTKFAFHLAPGQHSFVTWQPFGEIHSQMYPNVNQVGVVSASFEAGRWYVVEVGIANSPMAVRHACAQYPWLAMRLVDPSRDEELAMALAAATPVEADLAAGQAEINASPSDLQRHLAMGREKLARRVGR
;
A
#
# COMPACT_ATOMS: atom_id res chain seq x y z
N MET A 1 7.33 -8.76 -8.82
CA MET A 1 7.98 -9.04 -7.51
C MET A 1 8.51 -10.47 -7.45
N ARG A 2 9.57 -10.70 -6.71
CA ARG A 2 10.18 -12.02 -6.51
C ARG A 2 10.04 -12.43 -5.03
N ALA A 3 9.59 -13.68 -4.76
CA ALA A 3 9.60 -14.22 -3.41
C ALA A 3 11.04 -14.39 -2.89
N VAL A 4 11.27 -14.05 -1.63
CA VAL A 4 12.55 -14.20 -0.94
C VAL A 4 12.35 -15.07 0.31
N ALA A 5 13.40 -15.75 0.78
CA ALA A 5 13.28 -16.66 1.93
C ALA A 5 12.94 -15.91 3.23
N GLU A 6 13.48 -14.72 3.39
CA GLU A 6 13.24 -13.85 4.55
C GLU A 6 13.26 -12.39 4.09
N LEU A 7 12.41 -11.55 4.70
CA LEU A 7 12.73 -10.13 4.75
C LEU A 7 13.89 -10.01 5.72
N ASN A 8 15.06 -9.65 5.21
CA ASN A 8 16.14 -9.17 6.06
C ASN A 8 16.16 -7.63 5.99
N PRO A 9 15.30 -6.97 6.73
CA PRO A 9 15.34 -5.54 6.86
C PRO A 9 16.39 -5.24 7.92
N ASP A 10 17.67 -5.30 7.56
CA ASP A 10 18.69 -4.76 8.43
C ASP A 10 18.26 -3.36 8.84
N ALA A 11 18.07 -3.19 10.15
CA ALA A 11 17.74 -1.88 10.69
C ALA A 11 18.88 -0.93 10.32
N ARG A 12 18.65 -0.10 9.32
CA ARG A 12 19.62 0.90 8.91
C ARG A 12 19.57 2.04 9.93
N PRO A 13 20.67 2.35 10.63
CA PRO A 13 20.65 3.37 11.66
C PRO A 13 20.34 4.77 11.10
N ASP A 14 20.54 4.99 9.82
CA ASP A 14 20.33 6.23 9.08
C ASP A 14 19.00 6.31 8.30
N ALA A 15 18.22 5.24 8.28
CA ALA A 15 16.97 5.15 7.56
C ALA A 15 15.84 4.57 8.41
N ALA A 16 14.62 4.90 8.08
CA ALA A 16 13.44 4.20 8.56
C ALA A 16 13.16 2.98 7.67
N THR A 17 12.62 1.92 8.26
CA THR A 17 12.17 0.74 7.51
C THR A 17 10.66 0.64 7.60
N VAL A 18 9.98 0.64 6.47
CA VAL A 18 8.54 0.44 6.38
C VAL A 18 8.26 -0.93 5.77
N ILE A 19 7.51 -1.76 6.50
CA ILE A 19 7.03 -3.04 6.04
C ILE A 19 5.60 -2.85 5.57
N PHE A 20 5.37 -3.05 4.29
CA PHE A 20 4.04 -3.13 3.71
C PHE A 20 3.57 -4.57 3.78
N VAL A 21 2.38 -4.78 4.32
CA VAL A 21 1.78 -6.11 4.46
C VAL A 21 0.34 -6.09 3.97
N ARG A 22 -0.07 -7.13 3.26
CA ARG A 22 -1.45 -7.36 2.85
C ARG A 22 -1.88 -8.74 3.30
N ALA A 23 -2.89 -8.79 4.17
CA ALA A 23 -3.49 -10.04 4.57
C ALA A 23 -4.15 -10.75 3.38
N PRO A 24 -4.17 -12.09 3.34
CA PRO A 24 -4.95 -12.80 2.34
C PRO A 24 -6.43 -12.48 2.51
N ASN A 25 -7.11 -12.15 1.42
CA ASN A 25 -8.55 -11.85 1.42
C ASN A 25 -9.21 -12.56 0.24
N ALA A 26 -10.26 -13.32 0.51
CA ALA A 26 -10.99 -14.09 -0.51
C ALA A 26 -11.65 -13.21 -1.60
N CYS A 27 -11.92 -11.94 -1.29
CA CYS A 27 -12.50 -10.99 -2.23
C CYS A 27 -11.49 -10.32 -3.16
N ASP A 28 -10.22 -10.61 -2.97
CA ASP A 28 -9.11 -9.86 -3.51
C ASP A 28 -8.10 -10.79 -4.22
N GLU A 29 -8.57 -11.95 -4.61
CA GLU A 29 -7.75 -12.95 -5.28
C GLU A 29 -7.17 -12.40 -6.58
N GLY A 30 -5.86 -12.17 -6.57
CA GLY A 30 -5.02 -12.12 -7.75
C GLY A 30 -4.49 -10.77 -8.21
N SER A 31 -5.07 -9.64 -7.84
CA SER A 31 -4.56 -8.35 -8.34
C SER A 31 -3.65 -7.67 -7.33
N PRO A 32 -2.38 -7.42 -7.66
CA PRO A 32 -1.50 -6.64 -6.81
C PRO A 32 -1.95 -5.17 -6.76
N PHE A 33 -1.70 -4.51 -5.65
CA PHE A 33 -1.85 -3.05 -5.51
C PHE A 33 -0.48 -2.40 -5.68
N VAL A 34 -0.40 -1.43 -6.57
CA VAL A 34 0.80 -0.59 -6.71
C VAL A 34 0.91 0.34 -5.52
N VAL A 35 2.11 0.50 -4.99
CA VAL A 35 2.44 1.46 -3.94
C VAL A 35 3.49 2.42 -4.48
N ILE A 36 3.24 3.72 -4.34
CA ILE A 36 4.18 4.80 -4.66
C ILE A 36 4.34 5.73 -3.47
N ASP A 37 5.39 6.52 -3.48
CA ASP A 37 5.60 7.63 -2.56
C ASP A 37 4.94 8.94 -3.04
N GLU A 38 5.15 10.02 -2.30
CA GLU A 38 4.64 11.36 -2.60
C GLU A 38 5.23 11.98 -3.87
N ALA A 39 6.42 11.54 -4.29
CA ALA A 39 7.06 11.98 -5.53
C ALA A 39 6.53 11.22 -6.76
N GLY A 40 5.86 10.10 -6.55
CA GLY A 40 5.39 9.22 -7.60
C GLY A 40 6.40 8.13 -7.96
N GLU A 41 7.38 7.91 -7.10
CA GLU A 41 8.35 6.84 -7.27
C GLU A 41 7.76 5.51 -6.81
N PHE A 42 8.05 4.45 -7.55
CA PHE A 42 7.57 3.11 -7.24
C PHE A 42 8.23 2.56 -5.98
N VAL A 43 7.43 2.16 -5.03
CA VAL A 43 7.84 1.57 -3.75
C VAL A 43 7.72 0.05 -3.77
N GLY A 44 6.69 -0.47 -4.41
CA GLY A 44 6.47 -1.89 -4.54
C GLY A 44 5.05 -2.25 -4.94
N GLU A 45 4.79 -3.54 -4.99
CA GLU A 45 3.46 -4.10 -5.21
C GLU A 45 3.03 -4.91 -4.00
N SER A 46 1.80 -4.71 -3.58
CA SER A 46 1.19 -5.43 -2.46
C SER A 46 0.21 -6.48 -2.99
N ALA A 47 0.65 -7.72 -3.10
CA ALA A 47 -0.20 -8.85 -3.44
C ALA A 47 -0.82 -9.47 -2.18
N PRO A 48 -1.98 -10.15 -2.28
CA PRO A 48 -2.60 -10.84 -1.16
C PRO A 48 -1.64 -11.84 -0.49
N GLY A 49 -1.56 -11.84 0.83
CA GLY A 49 -0.70 -12.74 1.60
C GLY A 49 0.80 -12.46 1.45
N THR A 50 1.19 -11.27 1.02
CA THR A 50 2.60 -10.89 0.88
C THR A 50 2.99 -9.72 1.77
N LYS A 51 4.30 -9.59 2.00
CA LYS A 51 4.92 -8.44 2.65
C LYS A 51 6.24 -8.08 1.96
N PHE A 52 6.55 -6.79 1.92
CA PHE A 52 7.84 -6.29 1.44
C PHE A 52 8.33 -5.14 2.32
N ALA A 53 9.64 -4.91 2.33
CA ALA A 53 10.25 -3.80 3.07
C ALA A 53 10.73 -2.72 2.12
N PHE A 54 10.62 -1.47 2.57
CA PHE A 54 11.13 -0.29 1.90
C PHE A 54 11.87 0.59 2.90
N HIS A 55 13.06 1.07 2.51
CA HIS A 55 13.86 1.97 3.32
C HIS A 55 13.73 3.39 2.81
N LEU A 56 13.53 4.34 3.72
CA LEU A 56 13.40 5.76 3.38
C LEU A 56 14.17 6.64 4.36
N ALA A 57 14.50 7.84 3.93
CA ALA A 57 15.07 8.85 4.80
C ALA A 57 14.11 9.19 5.95
N PRO A 58 14.58 9.53 7.15
CA PRO A 58 13.70 9.99 8.21
C PRO A 58 13.00 11.29 7.81
N GLY A 59 11.75 11.46 8.25
CA GLY A 59 10.96 12.64 7.92
C GLY A 59 9.48 12.33 7.73
N GLN A 60 8.77 13.34 7.24
CA GLN A 60 7.35 13.21 6.88
C GLN A 60 7.24 12.64 5.47
N HIS A 61 6.59 11.49 5.34
CA HIS A 61 6.35 10.83 4.05
C HIS A 61 4.89 10.43 3.89
N SER A 62 4.50 10.27 2.64
CA SER A 62 3.17 9.82 2.28
C SER A 62 3.26 8.73 1.22
N PHE A 63 2.41 7.73 1.33
CA PHE A 63 2.29 6.66 0.35
C PHE A 63 0.88 6.63 -0.21
N VAL A 64 0.79 6.31 -1.48
CA VAL A 64 -0.46 6.12 -2.21
C VAL A 64 -0.48 4.72 -2.81
N THR A 65 -1.61 4.04 -2.70
CA THR A 65 -1.81 2.75 -3.35
C THR A 65 -3.08 2.76 -4.18
N TRP A 66 -3.04 2.06 -5.29
CA TRP A 66 -4.21 1.77 -6.11
C TRP A 66 -4.10 0.40 -6.76
N GLN A 67 -5.22 -0.12 -7.22
CA GLN A 67 -5.24 -1.31 -8.05
C GLN A 67 -5.12 -0.90 -9.52
N PRO A 68 -4.17 -1.43 -10.28
CA PRO A 68 -4.11 -1.22 -11.71
C PRO A 68 -5.28 -1.96 -12.37
N PHE A 69 -6.38 -1.27 -12.56
CA PHE A 69 -7.48 -1.76 -13.39
C PHE A 69 -7.18 -1.41 -14.84
N GLY A 70 -7.50 -2.31 -15.77
CA GLY A 70 -7.54 -1.95 -17.18
C GLY A 70 -8.46 -0.72 -17.39
N GLU A 71 -8.19 0.06 -18.43
CA GLU A 71 -8.79 1.38 -18.71
C GLU A 71 -10.32 1.46 -18.54
N ILE A 72 -11.05 0.37 -18.72
CA ILE A 72 -12.52 0.34 -18.66
C ILE A 72 -13.05 0.63 -17.26
N HIS A 73 -12.42 0.13 -16.20
CA HIS A 73 -12.90 0.33 -14.82
C HIS A 73 -12.51 1.71 -14.25
N SER A 74 -11.36 2.24 -14.64
CA SER A 74 -10.88 3.53 -14.16
C SER A 74 -11.67 4.72 -14.72
N GLN A 75 -12.25 4.58 -15.91
CA GLN A 75 -13.07 5.62 -16.54
C GLN A 75 -14.50 5.65 -16.01
N MET A 76 -15.04 4.51 -15.59
CA MET A 76 -16.43 4.43 -15.12
C MET A 76 -16.65 4.99 -13.72
N TYR A 77 -15.63 4.97 -12.86
CA TYR A 77 -15.80 5.35 -11.44
C TYR A 77 -14.58 6.06 -10.86
N PRO A 78 -14.24 7.28 -11.30
CA PRO A 78 -13.18 8.06 -10.69
C PRO A 78 -13.60 8.47 -9.27
N ASN A 79 -13.16 7.75 -8.27
CA ASN A 79 -13.50 8.02 -6.88
C ASN A 79 -12.22 7.96 -6.02
N VAL A 80 -12.06 8.95 -5.13
CA VAL A 80 -10.98 9.00 -4.13
C VAL A 80 -10.88 7.75 -3.25
N ASN A 81 -11.93 6.94 -3.20
CA ASN A 81 -11.92 5.67 -2.49
C ASN A 81 -11.16 4.56 -3.23
N GLN A 82 -10.84 4.75 -4.51
CA GLN A 82 -10.01 3.82 -5.29
C GLN A 82 -8.52 3.91 -4.95
N VAL A 83 -8.13 4.87 -4.13
CA VAL A 83 -6.77 4.99 -3.60
C VAL A 83 -6.74 4.78 -2.10
N GLY A 84 -5.77 4.01 -1.63
CA GLY A 84 -5.36 3.99 -0.23
C GLY A 84 -4.29 5.06 0.00
N VAL A 85 -4.30 5.71 1.16
CA VAL A 85 -3.26 6.68 1.52
C VAL A 85 -2.87 6.53 2.97
N VAL A 86 -1.58 6.70 3.25
CA VAL A 86 -1.04 6.86 4.60
C VAL A 86 -0.02 7.98 4.59
N SER A 87 0.01 8.78 5.64
CA SER A 87 1.03 9.81 5.84
C SER A 87 1.44 9.80 7.31
N ALA A 88 2.74 9.78 7.56
CA ALA A 88 3.31 9.74 8.90
C ALA A 88 4.73 10.30 8.93
N SER A 89 5.20 10.61 10.13
CA SER A 89 6.60 10.90 10.38
C SER A 89 7.33 9.60 10.71
N PHE A 90 8.44 9.37 10.02
CA PHE A 90 9.27 8.17 10.16
C PHE A 90 10.63 8.57 10.75
N GLU A 91 11.10 7.82 11.75
CA GLU A 91 12.34 8.07 12.44
C GLU A 91 13.42 7.08 12.01
N ALA A 92 14.67 7.53 11.91
CA ALA A 92 15.81 6.68 11.62
C ALA A 92 15.96 5.53 12.63
N GLY A 93 16.39 4.37 12.18
CA GLY A 93 16.60 3.19 13.01
C GLY A 93 15.30 2.53 13.51
N ARG A 94 14.14 2.99 13.05
CA ARG A 94 12.85 2.46 13.46
C ARG A 94 12.14 1.67 12.36
N TRP A 95 11.30 0.77 12.81
CA TRP A 95 10.44 -0.07 11.98
C TRP A 95 9.00 0.40 12.09
N TYR A 96 8.32 0.34 10.97
CA TYR A 96 6.91 0.69 10.84
C TYR A 96 6.20 -0.38 10.04
N VAL A 97 4.96 -0.66 10.37
CA VAL A 97 4.12 -1.57 9.59
C VAL A 97 2.98 -0.79 8.99
N VAL A 98 2.82 -0.91 7.67
CA VAL A 98 1.71 -0.34 6.92
C VAL A 98 0.89 -1.50 6.36
N GLU A 99 -0.32 -1.62 6.84
CA GLU A 99 -1.29 -2.53 6.24
C GLU A 99 -1.85 -1.91 4.97
N VAL A 100 -1.81 -2.68 3.89
CA VAL A 100 -2.42 -2.34 2.60
C VAL A 100 -3.60 -3.28 2.38
N GLY A 101 -4.77 -2.75 2.11
CA GLY A 101 -5.94 -3.60 1.96
C GLY A 101 -7.18 -2.85 1.50
N ILE A 102 -8.29 -3.56 1.56
CA ILE A 102 -9.60 -3.02 1.31
C ILE A 102 -10.19 -2.57 2.64
N ALA A 103 -10.55 -1.28 2.76
CA ALA A 103 -11.22 -0.79 3.95
C ALA A 103 -12.54 -1.55 4.12
N ASN A 104 -12.73 -2.15 5.29
CA ASN A 104 -14.03 -2.63 5.68
C ASN A 104 -14.97 -1.42 5.76
N SER A 105 -15.80 -1.24 4.73
CA SER A 105 -16.98 -0.39 4.89
C SER A 105 -17.80 -0.97 6.04
N PRO A 106 -18.32 -0.15 6.97
CA PRO A 106 -19.27 -0.61 7.96
C PRO A 106 -20.49 -1.32 7.35
N MET A 107 -20.70 -1.12 6.06
CA MET A 107 -21.74 -1.77 5.24
C MET A 107 -21.22 -2.95 4.41
N ALA A 108 -19.94 -3.27 4.46
CA ALA A 108 -19.43 -4.51 3.85
C ALA A 108 -19.93 -5.68 4.68
N VAL A 109 -21.12 -6.11 4.37
CA VAL A 109 -21.68 -7.38 4.82
C VAL A 109 -20.63 -8.45 4.54
N ARG A 110 -20.31 -9.26 5.52
CA ARG A 110 -19.30 -10.32 5.55
C ARG A 110 -19.35 -11.35 4.41
N HIS A 111 -20.18 -11.17 3.40
CA HIS A 111 -20.48 -12.14 2.35
C HIS A 111 -20.51 -11.57 0.93
N ALA A 112 -20.34 -10.28 0.73
CA ALA A 112 -20.24 -9.72 -0.60
C ALA A 112 -18.90 -9.03 -0.76
N CYS A 113 -18.06 -9.58 -1.60
CA CYS A 113 -16.96 -8.83 -2.18
C CYS A 113 -17.56 -7.56 -2.77
N ALA A 114 -17.30 -6.42 -2.15
CA ALA A 114 -17.90 -5.17 -2.59
C ALA A 114 -17.54 -4.96 -4.07
N GLN A 115 -18.53 -4.66 -4.90
CA GLN A 115 -18.29 -4.35 -6.31
C GLN A 115 -17.36 -3.14 -6.51
N TYR A 116 -17.07 -2.42 -5.42
CA TYR A 116 -16.22 -1.23 -5.40
C TYR A 116 -15.25 -1.32 -4.20
N PRO A 117 -14.04 -1.82 -4.40
CA PRO A 117 -13.06 -1.91 -3.32
C PRO A 117 -12.67 -0.49 -2.86
N TRP A 118 -12.89 -0.24 -1.59
CA TRP A 118 -12.38 0.97 -0.95
C TRP A 118 -10.96 0.68 -0.48
N LEU A 119 -9.98 1.14 -1.23
CA LEU A 119 -8.59 0.92 -0.86
C LEU A 119 -8.23 1.73 0.39
N ALA A 120 -7.52 1.09 1.29
CA ALA A 120 -7.01 1.69 2.51
C ALA A 120 -5.54 1.36 2.71
N MET A 121 -4.84 2.33 3.28
CA MET A 121 -3.55 2.11 3.93
C MET A 121 -3.66 2.64 5.34
N ARG A 122 -3.11 1.91 6.30
CA ARG A 122 -3.03 2.35 7.69
C ARG A 122 -1.68 2.01 8.29
N LEU A 123 -1.11 2.95 9.04
CA LEU A 123 0.01 2.67 9.92
C LEU A 123 -0.54 1.93 11.13
N VAL A 124 0.10 0.84 11.50
CA VAL A 124 -0.39 -0.06 12.54
C VAL A 124 0.72 -0.47 13.49
N ASP A 125 0.35 -0.73 14.72
CA ASP A 125 1.21 -1.31 15.74
C ASP A 125 0.84 -2.80 15.89
N PRO A 126 1.68 -3.73 15.38
CA PRO A 126 1.38 -5.16 15.46
C PRO A 126 1.25 -5.68 16.90
N SER A 127 1.82 -4.97 17.87
CA SER A 127 1.70 -5.37 19.29
C SER A 127 0.30 -5.15 19.87
N ARG A 128 -0.53 -4.39 19.16
CA ARG A 128 -1.89 -4.04 19.56
C ARG A 128 -2.98 -4.62 18.67
N ASP A 129 -2.60 -5.36 17.65
CA ASP A 129 -3.49 -5.94 16.64
C ASP A 129 -3.04 -7.38 16.36
N GLU A 130 -3.63 -8.34 17.08
CA GLU A 130 -3.27 -9.76 16.99
C GLU A 130 -3.53 -10.33 15.60
N GLU A 131 -4.62 -9.94 14.96
CA GLU A 131 -4.95 -10.39 13.61
C GLU A 131 -3.89 -9.93 12.60
N LEU A 132 -3.45 -8.67 12.72
CA LEU A 132 -2.38 -8.15 11.89
C LEU A 132 -1.03 -8.80 12.21
N ALA A 133 -0.73 -9.05 13.48
CA ALA A 133 0.50 -9.75 13.86
C ALA A 133 0.56 -11.15 13.24
N MET A 134 -0.56 -11.87 13.25
CA MET A 134 -0.68 -13.16 12.57
C MET A 134 -0.54 -13.03 11.05
N ALA A 135 -1.21 -12.04 10.44
CA ALA A 135 -1.10 -11.79 9.01
C ALA A 135 0.35 -11.45 8.61
N LEU A 136 1.01 -10.61 9.39
CA LEU A 136 2.41 -10.24 9.17
C LEU A 136 3.35 -11.47 9.29
N ALA A 137 3.12 -12.33 10.29
CA ALA A 137 3.91 -13.54 10.47
C ALA A 137 3.71 -14.54 9.32
N ALA A 138 2.46 -14.71 8.86
CA ALA A 138 2.10 -15.65 7.80
C ALA A 138 2.43 -15.16 6.38
N ALA A 139 2.57 -13.84 6.17
CA ALA A 139 2.77 -13.26 4.85
C ALA A 139 4.11 -13.68 4.24
N THR A 140 4.07 -14.07 2.96
CA THR A 140 5.26 -14.43 2.18
C THR A 140 6.11 -13.18 1.93
N PRO A 141 7.40 -13.19 2.31
CA PRO A 141 8.30 -12.09 1.98
C PRO A 141 8.54 -12.01 0.47
N VAL A 142 8.48 -10.81 -0.08
CA VAL A 142 8.76 -10.54 -1.49
C VAL A 142 9.69 -9.34 -1.62
N GLU A 143 10.46 -9.32 -2.70
CA GLU A 143 11.31 -8.19 -3.07
C GLU A 143 10.72 -7.49 -4.29
N ALA A 144 10.61 -6.16 -4.22
CA ALA A 144 10.13 -5.36 -5.32
C ALA A 144 11.23 -5.17 -6.38
N ASP A 145 10.88 -5.33 -7.64
CA ASP A 145 11.72 -4.89 -8.76
C ASP A 145 11.41 -3.40 -9.01
N LEU A 146 12.17 -2.54 -8.33
CA LEU A 146 11.94 -1.10 -8.39
C LEU A 146 12.09 -0.54 -9.81
N ALA A 147 13.03 -1.05 -10.59
CA ALA A 147 13.27 -0.57 -11.95
C ALA A 147 12.13 -0.96 -12.90
N ALA A 148 11.70 -2.21 -12.85
CA ALA A 148 10.58 -2.69 -13.67
C ALA A 148 9.28 -2.01 -13.27
N GLY A 149 8.98 -1.88 -11.99
CA GLY A 149 7.79 -1.20 -11.50
C GLY A 149 7.75 0.27 -11.88
N GLN A 150 8.88 0.98 -11.77
CA GLN A 150 8.98 2.37 -12.19
C GLN A 150 8.75 2.54 -13.70
N ALA A 151 9.29 1.63 -14.51
CA ALA A 151 9.08 1.65 -15.95
C ALA A 151 7.59 1.44 -16.31
N GLU A 152 6.90 0.56 -15.59
CA GLU A 152 5.46 0.32 -15.78
C GLU A 152 4.63 1.54 -15.43
N ILE A 153 4.89 2.19 -14.29
CA ILE A 153 4.22 3.42 -13.90
C ILE A 153 4.45 4.53 -14.93
N ASN A 154 5.68 4.68 -15.41
CA ASN A 154 6.04 5.70 -16.38
C ASN A 154 5.41 5.45 -17.77
N ALA A 155 4.99 4.24 -18.06
CA ALA A 155 4.26 3.92 -19.29
C ALA A 155 2.83 4.53 -19.32
N SER A 156 2.28 4.88 -18.14
CA SER A 156 0.95 5.48 -18.01
C SER A 156 0.98 6.75 -17.13
N PRO A 157 1.66 7.82 -17.57
CA PRO A 157 1.89 9.02 -16.75
C PRO A 157 0.59 9.75 -16.37
N SER A 158 -0.43 9.68 -17.20
CA SER A 158 -1.75 10.26 -16.88
C SER A 158 -2.45 9.54 -15.72
N ASP A 159 -2.31 8.22 -15.64
CA ASP A 159 -2.84 7.42 -14.54
C ASP A 159 -2.09 7.70 -13.24
N LEU A 160 -0.77 7.78 -13.30
CA LEU A 160 0.06 8.17 -12.16
C LEU A 160 -0.38 9.53 -11.60
N GLN A 161 -0.47 10.55 -12.46
CA GLN A 161 -0.85 11.90 -12.02
C GLN A 161 -2.26 11.95 -11.45
N ARG A 162 -3.19 11.20 -12.03
CA ARG A 162 -4.55 11.07 -11.51
C ARG A 162 -4.57 10.46 -10.10
N HIS A 163 -3.87 9.34 -9.87
CA HIS A 163 -3.83 8.67 -8.58
C HIS A 163 -3.11 9.50 -7.52
N LEU A 164 -2.03 10.21 -7.87
CA LEU A 164 -1.38 11.17 -6.98
C LEU A 164 -2.33 12.31 -6.57
N ALA A 165 -3.08 12.87 -7.52
CA ALA A 165 -4.05 13.93 -7.23
C ALA A 165 -5.15 13.42 -6.28
N MET A 166 -5.70 12.23 -6.53
CA MET A 166 -6.68 11.58 -5.66
C MET A 166 -6.11 11.31 -4.27
N GLY A 167 -4.86 10.88 -4.19
CA GLY A 167 -4.16 10.65 -2.92
C GLY A 167 -4.03 11.94 -2.10
N ARG A 168 -3.59 13.03 -2.72
CA ARG A 168 -3.48 14.36 -2.10
C ARG A 168 -4.84 14.86 -1.59
N GLU A 169 -5.88 14.71 -2.40
CA GLU A 169 -7.24 15.09 -2.01
C GLU A 169 -7.72 14.29 -0.79
N LYS A 170 -7.47 12.98 -0.79
CA LYS A 170 -7.86 12.11 0.34
C LYS A 170 -7.11 12.45 1.63
N LEU A 171 -5.82 12.79 1.55
CA LEU A 171 -5.03 13.27 2.68
C LEU A 171 -5.56 14.60 3.21
N ALA A 172 -5.83 15.58 2.32
CA ALA A 172 -6.38 16.88 2.71
C ALA A 172 -7.70 16.76 3.47
N ARG A 173 -8.58 15.84 3.04
CA ARG A 173 -9.86 15.57 3.72
C ARG A 173 -9.69 14.96 5.12
N ARG A 174 -8.55 14.29 5.41
CA ARG A 174 -8.25 13.73 6.75
C ARG A 174 -7.75 14.78 7.73
N VAL A 175 -6.97 15.75 7.24
CA VAL A 175 -6.40 16.84 8.07
C VAL A 175 -7.47 17.86 8.46
N GLY A 176 -8.51 18.04 7.66
CA GLY A 176 -9.61 18.97 7.89
C GLY A 176 -10.73 18.48 8.82
N ARG A 177 -10.55 17.29 9.43
CA ARG A 177 -11.46 16.70 10.42
C ARG A 177 -10.82 16.65 11.79
#